data_ba340669eaa245e3f0fa23d7b160bd44
#
_entry.id   ba340669eaa245e3f0fa23d7b160bd44
#
_cell.length_a   1.000
_cell.length_b   1.000
_cell.length_c   1.000
_cell.angle_alpha   90.00
_cell.angle_beta   90.00
_cell.angle_gamma   90.00
#
_symmetry.space_group_name_H-M   'P 1'
#
loop_
_entity.id
_entity.type
_entity.pdbx_description
1 polymer ?
#
loop_
_entity_poly.entity_id
_entity_poly.type
_entity_poly.pdbx_seq_one_letter_code
_entity_poly.pdbx_strand_id
1 'polypeptide(L)'
;MSYVIATPEMMATAAFDLARIGSQVSAASAVAAMPTTEVVAAGADEVSAGIAALFSAHAQEYQALSAQAAAFHDQFVHTLTAAARWYTATEIANAAAMRVVLGAVNAPTQTLLGRPLIGD
;
A
#
# COMPACT_ATOMS: atom_id res chain seq x y z
N MET A 1 -21.14 3.08 18.56
CA MET A 1 -20.71 2.75 17.19
C MET A 1 -19.34 3.37 16.98
N SER A 2 -18.37 2.58 16.61
CA SER A 2 -17.04 3.10 16.31
C SER A 2 -16.93 3.39 14.82
N TYR A 3 -16.36 4.53 14.49
CA TYR A 3 -16.09 4.92 13.12
C TYR A 3 -14.61 4.77 12.84
N VAL A 4 -14.28 4.13 11.72
CA VAL A 4 -12.92 4.12 11.21
C VAL A 4 -12.83 5.20 10.14
N ILE A 5 -12.04 6.23 10.42
CA ILE A 5 -11.83 7.31 9.48
C ILE A 5 -10.42 7.15 8.89
N ALA A 6 -10.35 6.89 7.59
CA ALA A 6 -9.09 6.86 6.87
C ALA A 6 -8.90 8.19 6.15
N THR A 7 -7.88 8.94 6.52
CA THR A 7 -7.54 10.18 5.82
C THR A 7 -6.62 9.88 4.64
N PRO A 8 -6.57 10.75 3.60
CA PRO A 8 -5.62 10.60 2.51
C PRO A 8 -4.17 10.51 2.99
N GLU A 9 -3.81 11.27 4.02
CA GLU A 9 -2.46 11.25 4.59
C GLU A 9 -2.14 9.91 5.23
N MET A 10 -3.09 9.31 5.95
CA MET A 10 -2.94 7.98 6.55
C MET A 10 -2.79 6.90 5.48
N MET A 11 -3.56 7.00 4.39
CA MET A 11 -3.48 6.07 3.27
C MET A 11 -2.14 6.18 2.55
N ALA A 12 -1.66 7.40 2.31
CA ALA A 12 -0.37 7.64 1.68
C ALA A 12 0.77 7.12 2.54
N THR A 13 0.73 7.32 3.85
CA THR A 13 1.71 6.80 4.80
C THR A 13 1.71 5.27 4.80
N ALA A 14 0.53 4.66 4.82
CA ALA A 14 0.40 3.20 4.74
C ALA A 14 0.97 2.65 3.44
N ALA A 15 0.73 3.30 2.31
CA ALA A 15 1.28 2.91 1.02
C ALA A 15 2.81 2.99 1.03
N PHE A 16 3.38 4.04 1.59
CA PHE A 16 4.83 4.20 1.73
C PHE A 16 5.43 3.09 2.62
N ASP A 17 4.81 2.81 3.76
CA ASP A 17 5.27 1.76 4.67
C ASP A 17 5.19 0.38 4.01
N LEU A 18 4.12 0.09 3.28
CA LEU A 18 3.97 -1.17 2.55
C LEU A 18 5.02 -1.32 1.45
N ALA A 19 5.33 -0.25 0.73
CA ALA A 19 6.38 -0.26 -0.27
C ALA A 19 7.75 -0.57 0.35
N ARG A 20 8.04 0.01 1.50
CA ARG A 20 9.27 -0.23 2.25
C ARG A 20 9.36 -1.68 2.73
N ILE A 21 8.27 -2.22 3.28
CA ILE A 21 8.19 -3.62 3.70
C ILE A 21 8.43 -4.55 2.51
N GLY A 22 7.81 -4.29 1.37
CA GLY A 22 8.01 -5.05 0.14
C GLY A 22 9.46 -5.06 -0.31
N SER A 23 10.14 -3.91 -0.25
CA SER A 23 11.57 -3.81 -0.59
C SER A 23 12.43 -4.63 0.37
N GLN A 24 12.14 -4.60 1.67
CA GLN A 24 12.87 -5.37 2.67
C GLN A 24 12.69 -6.87 2.47
N VAL A 25 11.47 -7.32 2.19
CA VAL A 25 11.18 -8.74 1.93
C VAL A 25 11.88 -9.20 0.65
N SER A 26 11.82 -8.40 -0.42
CA SER A 26 12.51 -8.72 -1.68
C SER A 26 14.02 -8.81 -1.51
N ALA A 27 14.63 -7.91 -0.74
CA ALA A 27 16.04 -7.95 -0.45
C ALA A 27 16.43 -9.20 0.34
N ALA A 28 15.64 -9.55 1.36
CA ALA A 28 15.86 -10.76 2.16
C ALA A 28 15.73 -12.03 1.31
N SER A 29 14.72 -12.08 0.42
CA SER A 29 14.53 -13.20 -0.49
C SER A 29 15.68 -13.34 -1.48
N ALA A 30 16.21 -12.23 -1.98
CA ALA A 30 17.36 -12.24 -2.87
C ALA A 30 18.62 -12.78 -2.18
N VAL A 31 18.85 -12.38 -0.92
CA VAL A 31 20.00 -12.88 -0.13
C VAL A 31 19.84 -14.38 0.15
N ALA A 32 18.63 -14.86 0.37
CA ALA A 32 18.37 -16.27 0.66
C ALA A 32 18.37 -17.16 -0.60
N ALA A 33 18.31 -16.60 -1.79
CA ALA A 33 18.10 -17.37 -3.02
C ALA A 33 19.23 -18.41 -3.26
N MET A 34 20.48 -17.98 -3.36
CA MET A 34 21.58 -18.91 -3.66
C MET A 34 21.80 -19.97 -2.56
N PRO A 35 21.87 -19.59 -1.27
CA PRO A 35 22.08 -20.59 -0.23
C PRO A 35 20.98 -21.65 -0.14
N THR A 36 19.75 -21.31 -0.52
CA THR A 36 18.62 -22.25 -0.42
C THR A 36 18.35 -23.03 -1.69
N THR A 37 18.65 -22.47 -2.86
CA THR A 37 18.45 -23.16 -4.15
C THR A 37 19.63 -24.06 -4.53
N GLU A 38 20.81 -23.85 -3.93
CA GLU A 38 22.04 -24.58 -4.23
C GLU A 38 22.53 -25.36 -3.01
N VAL A 39 21.61 -26.07 -2.35
CA VAL A 39 21.96 -26.88 -1.17
C VAL A 39 22.84 -28.06 -1.57
N VAL A 40 23.98 -28.20 -0.90
CA VAL A 40 24.92 -29.30 -1.10
C VAL A 40 24.52 -30.48 -0.20
N ALA A 41 24.58 -31.71 -0.74
CA ALA A 41 24.31 -32.91 0.03
C ALA A 41 25.28 -33.04 1.21
N ALA A 42 24.76 -33.45 2.39
CA ALA A 42 25.54 -33.59 3.61
C ALA A 42 26.49 -34.79 3.55
N GLY A 43 26.21 -35.79 2.69
CA GLY A 43 27.01 -36.97 2.52
C GLY A 43 26.98 -37.45 1.08
N ALA A 44 27.74 -38.51 0.79
CA ALA A 44 27.86 -39.07 -0.55
C ALA A 44 26.78 -40.14 -0.84
N ASP A 45 25.77 -40.27 0.03
CA ASP A 45 24.71 -41.27 -0.15
C ASP A 45 23.50 -40.71 -0.91
N GLU A 46 22.66 -41.62 -1.40
CA GLU A 46 21.45 -41.26 -2.18
C GLU A 46 20.42 -40.49 -1.35
N VAL A 47 20.32 -40.77 -0.04
CA VAL A 47 19.37 -40.12 0.84
C VAL A 47 19.73 -38.65 1.04
N SER A 48 21.01 -38.36 1.33
CA SER A 48 21.48 -36.96 1.44
C SER A 48 21.33 -36.19 0.14
N ALA A 49 21.59 -36.82 -1.00
CA ALA A 49 21.43 -36.21 -2.31
C ALA A 49 19.93 -35.94 -2.61
N GLY A 50 19.06 -36.87 -2.25
CA GLY A 50 17.61 -36.71 -2.41
C GLY A 50 17.04 -35.58 -1.55
N ILE A 51 17.50 -35.48 -0.31
CA ILE A 51 17.07 -34.41 0.60
C ILE A 51 17.55 -33.05 0.10
N ALA A 52 18.81 -32.94 -0.34
CA ALA A 52 19.37 -31.71 -0.89
C ALA A 52 18.58 -31.27 -2.14
N ALA A 53 18.24 -32.21 -3.02
CA ALA A 53 17.44 -31.93 -4.21
C ALA A 53 16.05 -31.45 -3.85
N LEU A 54 15.40 -32.04 -2.85
CA LEU A 54 14.08 -31.66 -2.38
C LEU A 54 14.09 -30.24 -1.82
N PHE A 55 15.07 -29.89 -0.99
CA PHE A 55 15.20 -28.55 -0.44
C PHE A 55 15.47 -27.51 -1.52
N SER A 56 16.35 -27.82 -2.47
CA SER A 56 16.62 -26.92 -3.59
C SER A 56 15.40 -26.70 -4.46
N ALA A 57 14.64 -27.74 -4.77
CA ALA A 57 13.39 -27.63 -5.54
C ALA A 57 12.35 -26.78 -4.81
N HIS A 58 12.18 -27.01 -3.52
CA HIS A 58 11.24 -26.23 -2.70
C HIS A 58 11.65 -24.76 -2.66
N ALA A 59 12.94 -24.48 -2.49
CA ALA A 59 13.45 -23.11 -2.49
C ALA A 59 13.24 -22.42 -3.84
N GLN A 60 13.39 -23.13 -4.95
CA GLN A 60 13.11 -22.59 -6.28
C GLN A 60 11.63 -22.25 -6.45
N GLU A 61 10.73 -23.12 -5.99
CA GLU A 61 9.28 -22.85 -5.99
C GLU A 61 8.95 -21.63 -5.13
N TYR A 62 9.56 -21.51 -3.96
CA TYR A 62 9.39 -20.35 -3.09
C TYR A 62 9.84 -19.07 -3.78
N GLN A 63 10.99 -19.08 -4.47
CA GLN A 63 11.49 -17.90 -5.17
C GLN A 63 10.54 -17.48 -6.29
N ALA A 64 9.98 -18.42 -7.05
CA ALA A 64 9.02 -18.13 -8.10
C ALA A 64 7.73 -17.53 -7.52
N LEU A 65 7.20 -18.11 -6.43
CA LEU A 65 6.01 -17.61 -5.76
C LEU A 65 6.27 -16.22 -5.13
N SER A 66 7.44 -16.04 -4.55
CA SER A 66 7.84 -14.76 -3.96
C SER A 66 7.90 -13.64 -5.00
N ALA A 67 8.36 -13.93 -6.21
CA ALA A 67 8.36 -12.96 -7.31
C ALA A 67 6.94 -12.55 -7.71
N GLN A 68 6.01 -13.51 -7.78
CA GLN A 68 4.60 -13.22 -8.06
C GLN A 68 3.96 -12.40 -6.94
N ALA A 69 4.25 -12.75 -5.69
CA ALA A 69 3.76 -12.02 -4.52
C ALA A 69 4.29 -10.59 -4.50
N ALA A 70 5.55 -10.37 -4.88
CA ALA A 70 6.14 -9.03 -4.95
C ALA A 70 5.44 -8.18 -6.02
N ALA A 71 5.15 -8.74 -7.20
CA ALA A 71 4.42 -8.04 -8.25
C ALA A 71 3.01 -7.66 -7.80
N PHE A 72 2.31 -8.57 -7.13
CA PHE A 72 0.98 -8.32 -6.57
C PHE A 72 1.03 -7.23 -5.50
N HIS A 73 2.03 -7.28 -4.65
CA HIS A 73 2.26 -6.28 -3.60
C HIS A 73 2.48 -4.89 -4.19
N ASP A 74 3.29 -4.79 -5.23
CA ASP A 74 3.54 -3.51 -5.92
C ASP A 74 2.25 -2.94 -6.53
N GLN A 75 1.42 -3.79 -7.14
CA GLN A 75 0.12 -3.38 -7.65
C GLN A 75 -0.78 -2.87 -6.53
N PHE A 76 -0.78 -3.54 -5.39
CA PHE A 76 -1.57 -3.13 -4.23
C PHE A 76 -1.14 -1.76 -3.73
N VAL A 77 0.18 -1.53 -3.62
CA VAL A 77 0.74 -0.22 -3.22
C VAL A 77 0.33 0.87 -4.19
N HIS A 78 0.40 0.60 -5.50
CA HIS A 78 -0.06 1.55 -6.52
C HIS A 78 -1.53 1.88 -6.39
N THR A 79 -2.37 0.87 -6.17
CA THR A 79 -3.81 1.05 -5.99
C THR A 79 -4.11 1.88 -4.75
N LEU A 80 -3.41 1.62 -3.65
CA LEU A 80 -3.58 2.36 -2.41
C LEU A 80 -3.14 3.83 -2.57
N THR A 81 -2.05 4.08 -3.27
CA THR A 81 -1.58 5.43 -3.59
C THR A 81 -2.59 6.18 -4.46
N ALA A 82 -3.12 5.52 -5.48
CA ALA A 82 -4.15 6.10 -6.35
C ALA A 82 -5.42 6.42 -5.56
N ALA A 83 -5.83 5.54 -4.66
CA ALA A 83 -6.98 5.77 -3.78
C ALA A 83 -6.76 6.99 -2.88
N ALA A 84 -5.56 7.15 -2.31
CA ALA A 84 -5.23 8.31 -1.49
C ALA A 84 -5.34 9.61 -2.29
N ARG A 85 -4.85 9.63 -3.53
CA ARG A 85 -4.97 10.79 -4.42
C ARG A 85 -6.44 11.09 -4.77
N TRP A 86 -7.22 10.06 -5.03
CA TRP A 86 -8.64 10.19 -5.31
C TRP A 86 -9.38 10.83 -4.13
N TYR A 87 -9.13 10.37 -2.90
CA TYR A 87 -9.74 10.94 -1.71
C TYR A 87 -9.33 12.39 -1.50
N THR A 88 -8.06 12.73 -1.72
CA THR A 88 -7.58 14.11 -1.63
C THR A 88 -8.31 15.01 -2.62
N ALA A 89 -8.42 14.59 -3.88
CA ALA A 89 -9.11 15.36 -4.92
C ALA A 89 -10.59 15.53 -4.58
N THR A 90 -11.24 14.49 -4.06
CA THR A 90 -12.65 14.54 -3.67
C THR A 90 -12.86 15.48 -2.49
N GLU A 91 -11.99 15.47 -1.48
CA GLU A 91 -12.07 16.40 -0.35
C GLU A 91 -11.91 17.85 -0.80
N ILE A 92 -10.96 18.13 -1.70
CA ILE A 92 -10.76 19.47 -2.24
C ILE A 92 -12.01 19.93 -3.01
N ALA A 93 -12.57 19.06 -3.85
CA ALA A 93 -13.77 19.37 -4.62
C ALA A 93 -14.97 19.64 -3.70
N ASN A 94 -15.14 18.84 -2.65
CA ASN A 94 -16.21 19.02 -1.67
C ASN A 94 -16.05 20.33 -0.89
N ALA A 95 -14.84 20.65 -0.48
CA ALA A 95 -14.55 21.91 0.20
C ALA A 95 -14.85 23.12 -0.69
N ALA A 96 -14.48 23.06 -1.96
CA ALA A 96 -14.78 24.12 -2.93
C ALA A 96 -16.29 24.28 -3.15
N ALA A 97 -17.01 23.17 -3.30
CA ALA A 97 -18.47 23.18 -3.45
C ALA A 97 -19.15 23.78 -2.20
N MET A 98 -18.67 23.42 -1.02
CA MET A 98 -19.21 23.97 0.24
C MET A 98 -19.01 25.49 0.33
N ARG A 99 -17.84 25.99 -0.08
CA ARG A 99 -17.60 27.44 -0.12
C ARG A 99 -18.56 28.16 -1.05
N VAL A 100 -18.84 27.59 -2.21
CA VAL A 100 -19.79 28.15 -3.17
C VAL A 100 -21.20 28.20 -2.56
N VAL A 101 -21.64 27.12 -1.94
CA VAL A 101 -22.96 27.04 -1.29
C VAL A 101 -23.04 28.04 -0.15
N LEU A 102 -22.06 28.11 0.73
CA LEU A 102 -22.07 29.08 1.83
C LEU A 102 -22.07 30.51 1.32
N GLY A 103 -21.31 30.81 0.28
CA GLY A 103 -21.30 32.13 -0.35
C GLY A 103 -22.65 32.50 -0.92
N ALA A 104 -23.32 31.58 -1.62
CA ALA A 104 -24.63 31.80 -2.20
C ALA A 104 -25.71 32.02 -1.14
N VAL A 105 -25.64 31.30 -0.01
CA VAL A 105 -26.59 31.45 1.11
C VAL A 105 -26.35 32.73 1.89
N ASN A 106 -25.09 33.10 2.12
CA ASN A 106 -24.72 34.22 2.96
C ASN A 106 -24.70 35.57 2.24
N ALA A 107 -24.55 35.59 0.92
CA ALA A 107 -24.42 36.84 0.15
C ALA A 107 -25.61 37.79 0.38
N PRO A 108 -26.90 37.35 0.30
CA PRO A 108 -28.05 38.23 0.54
C PRO A 108 -28.07 38.84 1.95
N THR A 109 -27.77 38.02 2.98
CA THR A 109 -27.77 38.48 4.37
C THR A 109 -26.57 39.36 4.66
N GLN A 110 -25.42 39.07 4.07
CA GLN A 110 -24.23 39.90 4.18
C GLN A 110 -24.49 41.30 3.58
N THR A 111 -25.18 41.36 2.43
CA THR A 111 -25.53 42.62 1.77
C THR A 111 -26.54 43.41 2.57
N LEU A 112 -27.57 42.75 3.10
CA LEU A 112 -28.65 43.42 3.81
C LEU A 112 -28.36 43.72 5.28
N LEU A 113 -27.73 42.79 5.97
CA LEU A 113 -27.52 42.84 7.43
C LEU A 113 -26.07 43.01 7.85
N GLY A 114 -25.13 42.91 6.92
CA GLY A 114 -23.70 42.99 7.19
C GLY A 114 -23.16 41.82 7.98
N ARG A 115 -23.85 40.66 7.99
CA ARG A 115 -23.45 39.47 8.71
C ARG A 115 -23.88 38.20 7.99
N PRO A 116 -23.13 37.10 8.13
CA PRO A 116 -23.51 35.86 7.47
C PRO A 116 -24.72 35.19 8.17
N LEU A 117 -25.49 34.47 7.36
CA LEU A 117 -26.59 33.65 7.86
C LEU A 117 -26.09 32.35 8.49
N ILE A 118 -25.04 31.76 7.89
CA ILE A 118 -24.42 30.51 8.33
C ILE A 118 -22.91 30.73 8.51
N GLY A 119 -22.40 30.26 9.63
CA GLY A 119 -20.99 30.40 9.96
C GLY A 119 -20.72 31.55 10.93
N ASP A 120 -19.48 31.67 11.33
CA ASP A 120 -19.02 32.69 12.29
C ASP A 120 -18.79 34.06 11.68
#